data_2dae13a3de8400d132460d417feb72e3
#
_entry.id   2dae13a3de8400d132460d417feb72e3
#
_cell.length_a   1.000
_cell.length_b   1.000
_cell.length_c   1.000
_cell.angle_alpha   90.00
_cell.angle_beta   90.00
_cell.angle_gamma   90.00
#
_symmetry.space_group_name_H-M   'P 1'
#
loop_
_entity.id
_entity.type
_entity.pdbx_description
1 polymer ?
#
loop_
_entity_poly.entity_id
_entity_poly.type
_entity_poly.pdbx_seq_one_letter_code
_entity_poly.pdbx_strand_id
1 'polypeptide(L)'
;MIINFAEKLGYRIFKDVIDMFHRKKVVPIEGSVLYADLYFFVEHSGIYVGNGKISNIKVNNLFKGDSSVKISDAEDFTEKAIRKKIYVSSDKEGAVGNINVSNYALSRVGEKRHYNLFLKNCHTFCSRCLDESDRERSLNLMEEIFPVLDETWERTIRALKRKAKKKLGATKWYVWDLDATYGEGANEEYYGNDMKKNITEQDMQQIIEEYENIALTPENIQNFKMEQSEIEEYVEEISDEDIPENLMKKLKKVQASVVKINNDVNGKYKEFLKEFSTVVYSYSDLKKLPENSNQIIKEMLLNNNIKAVVEKLGKGNAEEEKNSKKEIIMEMSQNEVFGIHKSNDITRLLPSELVLFENEELENLFYAKMYENSLLTYEIAGEDKKEKDKEEIEYKKGPVIACIDTSGSMLGNPIKKARALLLAISKILQTEKRKMYVILFGSAGQILEFKMENEKEIADLLKFLNQEFNGGTDFNTPLKRAIKIIENEKNYEKSDILFVTDGLCSLNDENRKIVESKKKKLNFKIFTVNCTGYTGNLKDGFSDEIIGI
;
A
#
# COMPACT_ATOMS: atom_id res chain seq x y z
N MET A 1 3.08 -11.47 9.99
CA MET A 1 1.97 -11.82 9.07
C MET A 1 1.44 -10.49 8.54
N ILE A 2 1.55 -10.22 7.24
CA ILE A 2 1.05 -8.99 6.64
C ILE A 2 -0.46 -9.16 6.50
N ILE A 3 -1.22 -8.32 7.19
CA ILE A 3 -2.68 -8.33 7.15
C ILE A 3 -3.11 -7.53 5.91
N ASN A 4 -3.97 -8.12 5.10
CA ASN A 4 -4.51 -7.45 3.93
C ASN A 4 -5.65 -6.51 4.37
N PHE A 5 -5.70 -5.28 3.85
CA PHE A 5 -6.69 -4.25 4.21
C PHE A 5 -8.14 -4.76 4.04
N ALA A 6 -8.35 -5.60 3.02
CA ALA A 6 -9.66 -6.16 2.70
C ALA A 6 -10.24 -7.12 3.75
N GLU A 7 -9.42 -7.70 4.63
CA GLU A 7 -9.87 -8.72 5.57
C GLU A 7 -10.37 -8.16 6.91
N LYS A 8 -10.04 -6.90 7.27
CA LYS A 8 -10.35 -6.32 8.58
C LYS A 8 -10.69 -4.83 8.49
N LEU A 9 -11.96 -4.55 8.46
CA LEU A 9 -12.51 -3.21 8.48
C LEU A 9 -12.91 -2.84 9.92
N GLY A 10 -11.95 -2.34 10.67
CA GLY A 10 -12.11 -2.08 12.09
C GLY A 10 -13.25 -1.12 12.45
N TYR A 11 -13.44 -0.01 11.69
CA TYR A 11 -14.51 0.93 11.99
C TYR A 11 -15.91 0.37 11.69
N ARG A 12 -16.04 -0.57 10.74
CA ARG A 12 -17.33 -1.21 10.41
C ARG A 12 -17.90 -1.99 11.58
N ILE A 13 -17.06 -2.46 12.51
CA ILE A 13 -17.53 -3.05 13.78
C ILE A 13 -18.28 -2.00 14.59
N PHE A 14 -17.75 -0.77 14.65
CA PHE A 14 -18.43 0.35 15.31
C PHE A 14 -19.74 0.69 14.62
N LYS A 15 -19.70 0.81 13.30
CA LYS A 15 -20.89 1.07 12.47
C LYS A 15 -21.96 0.00 12.71
N ASP A 16 -21.56 -1.28 12.75
CA ASP A 16 -22.47 -2.38 13.00
C ASP A 16 -23.15 -2.29 14.37
N VAL A 17 -22.37 -2.02 15.42
CA VAL A 17 -22.90 -1.90 16.79
C VAL A 17 -23.82 -0.68 16.90
N ILE A 18 -23.41 0.45 16.36
CA ILE A 18 -24.21 1.69 16.42
C ILE A 18 -25.51 1.52 15.65
N ASP A 19 -25.45 1.09 14.38
CA ASP A 19 -26.62 0.99 13.51
C ASP A 19 -27.64 -0.05 13.98
N MET A 20 -27.18 -1.14 14.62
CA MET A 20 -28.08 -2.20 15.07
C MET A 20 -28.70 -1.97 16.45
N PHE A 21 -27.95 -1.33 17.37
CA PHE A 21 -28.33 -1.26 18.78
C PHE A 21 -28.60 0.16 19.30
N HIS A 22 -28.12 1.19 18.60
CA HIS A 22 -28.19 2.57 19.08
C HIS A 22 -28.86 3.54 18.12
N ARG A 23 -29.23 3.07 16.93
CA ARG A 23 -30.01 3.87 15.96
C ARG A 23 -31.38 3.26 15.75
N LYS A 24 -32.33 4.08 15.36
CA LYS A 24 -33.66 3.58 14.98
C LYS A 24 -33.57 2.75 13.71
N LYS A 25 -34.45 1.75 13.61
CA LYS A 25 -34.71 1.04 12.37
C LYS A 25 -35.93 1.64 11.68
N VAL A 26 -36.04 1.53 10.37
CA VAL A 26 -37.12 2.11 9.58
C VAL A 26 -37.72 1.10 8.61
N VAL A 27 -38.99 1.22 8.32
CA VAL A 27 -39.63 0.52 7.20
C VAL A 27 -39.49 1.41 5.97
N PRO A 28 -38.96 0.90 4.86
CA PRO A 28 -38.86 1.67 3.62
C PRO A 28 -40.24 2.00 3.08
N ILE A 29 -40.38 3.16 2.47
CA ILE A 29 -41.57 3.58 1.71
C ILE A 29 -41.31 3.45 0.22
N GLU A 30 -42.36 3.37 -0.61
CA GLU A 30 -42.23 3.21 -2.05
C GLU A 30 -41.34 4.31 -2.67
N GLY A 31 -40.32 3.86 -3.45
CA GLY A 31 -39.31 4.71 -4.04
C GLY A 31 -38.13 5.07 -3.13
N SER A 32 -38.04 4.48 -1.92
CA SER A 32 -36.82 4.53 -1.12
C SER A 32 -35.67 3.85 -1.86
N VAL A 33 -34.48 4.45 -1.79
CA VAL A 33 -33.23 3.82 -2.23
C VAL A 33 -32.71 2.91 -1.13
N LEU A 34 -32.39 1.68 -1.51
CA LEU A 34 -31.83 0.69 -0.59
C LEU A 34 -30.40 0.34 -1.01
N TYR A 35 -29.53 0.02 -0.05
CA TYR A 35 -28.26 -0.63 -0.35
C TYR A 35 -27.86 -1.64 0.74
N ALA A 36 -27.03 -2.62 0.34
CA ALA A 36 -26.43 -3.61 1.22
C ALA A 36 -24.96 -3.80 0.85
N ASP A 37 -24.10 -4.04 1.86
CA ASP A 37 -22.69 -4.36 1.66
C ASP A 37 -22.55 -5.81 1.16
N LEU A 38 -22.06 -6.04 -0.09
CA LEU A 38 -21.87 -7.39 -0.64
C LEU A 38 -20.55 -8.00 -0.20
N TYR A 39 -19.45 -7.61 -0.86
CA TYR A 39 -18.08 -8.04 -0.58
C TYR A 39 -17.20 -6.82 -0.44
N PHE A 40 -16.24 -6.86 0.46
CA PHE A 40 -15.13 -5.91 0.64
C PHE A 40 -15.17 -4.61 -0.15
N PHE A 41 -15.93 -3.69 -0.17
CA PHE A 41 -16.04 -2.45 -0.98
C PHE A 41 -17.05 -2.51 -2.15
N VAL A 42 -17.88 -3.55 -2.21
CA VAL A 42 -18.91 -3.63 -3.23
C VAL A 42 -20.27 -3.60 -2.54
N GLU A 43 -21.01 -2.53 -2.74
CA GLU A 43 -22.39 -2.43 -2.30
C GLU A 43 -23.35 -2.80 -3.44
N HIS A 44 -24.46 -3.37 -3.05
CA HIS A 44 -25.60 -3.59 -3.93
C HIS A 44 -26.69 -2.57 -3.62
N SER A 45 -27.34 -2.02 -4.64
CA SER A 45 -28.43 -1.09 -4.45
C SER A 45 -29.67 -1.45 -5.23
N GLY A 46 -30.82 -0.99 -4.74
CA GLY A 46 -32.14 -1.20 -5.33
C GLY A 46 -33.13 -0.13 -4.93
N ILE A 47 -34.30 -0.17 -5.50
CA ILE A 47 -35.44 0.71 -5.19
C ILE A 47 -36.54 -0.12 -4.54
N TYR A 48 -37.00 0.31 -3.38
CA TYR A 48 -38.14 -0.32 -2.72
C TYR A 48 -39.44 -0.03 -3.48
N VAL A 49 -40.21 -1.06 -3.78
CA VAL A 49 -41.41 -0.96 -4.63
C VAL A 49 -42.69 -1.40 -3.91
N GLY A 50 -42.65 -1.44 -2.57
CA GLY A 50 -43.78 -1.84 -1.74
C GLY A 50 -43.82 -3.34 -1.40
N ASN A 51 -44.60 -3.70 -0.39
CA ASN A 51 -44.85 -5.09 0.02
C ASN A 51 -43.59 -5.94 0.26
N GLY A 52 -42.54 -5.37 0.87
CA GLY A 52 -41.28 -6.06 1.12
C GLY A 52 -40.47 -6.37 -0.14
N LYS A 53 -40.75 -5.72 -1.27
CA LYS A 53 -40.11 -6.01 -2.56
C LYS A 53 -39.19 -4.87 -3.01
N ILE A 54 -38.10 -5.29 -3.69
CA ILE A 54 -37.01 -4.43 -4.14
C ILE A 54 -36.81 -4.65 -5.64
N SER A 55 -36.85 -3.59 -6.43
CA SER A 55 -36.41 -3.61 -7.83
C SER A 55 -34.91 -3.38 -7.89
N ASN A 56 -34.16 -4.33 -8.43
CA ASN A 56 -32.70 -4.32 -8.49
C ASN A 56 -32.17 -5.00 -9.73
N ILE A 57 -30.88 -4.82 -10.04
CA ILE A 57 -30.21 -5.57 -11.11
C ILE A 57 -29.67 -6.89 -10.55
N LYS A 58 -30.07 -8.00 -11.14
CA LYS A 58 -29.49 -9.33 -10.85
C LYS A 58 -28.59 -9.76 -12.01
N VAL A 59 -27.34 -10.07 -11.69
CA VAL A 59 -26.36 -10.55 -12.67
C VAL A 59 -26.51 -12.05 -12.85
N ASN A 60 -26.87 -12.49 -14.05
CA ASN A 60 -27.04 -13.91 -14.37
C ASN A 60 -25.69 -14.55 -14.74
N ASN A 61 -24.83 -13.84 -15.45
CA ASN A 61 -23.50 -14.31 -15.82
C ASN A 61 -22.52 -13.13 -15.87
N LEU A 62 -21.58 -13.10 -14.91
CA LEU A 62 -20.60 -12.03 -14.78
C LEU A 62 -19.66 -11.95 -15.99
N PHE A 63 -19.25 -13.09 -16.53
CA PHE A 63 -18.32 -13.16 -17.68
C PHE A 63 -18.94 -12.70 -19.00
N LYS A 64 -20.26 -12.86 -19.15
CA LYS A 64 -20.99 -12.43 -20.35
C LYS A 64 -21.62 -11.04 -20.18
N GLY A 65 -21.51 -10.44 -18.99
CA GLY A 65 -22.19 -9.18 -18.68
C GLY A 65 -23.74 -9.30 -18.75
N ASP A 66 -24.30 -10.51 -18.67
CA ASP A 66 -25.74 -10.71 -18.78
C ASP A 66 -26.42 -10.41 -17.45
N SER A 67 -27.30 -9.42 -17.45
CA SER A 67 -28.05 -9.00 -16.28
C SER A 67 -29.46 -8.57 -16.65
N SER A 68 -30.34 -8.57 -15.65
CA SER A 68 -31.71 -8.10 -15.82
C SER A 68 -32.23 -7.43 -14.56
N VAL A 69 -33.14 -6.47 -14.74
CA VAL A 69 -33.89 -5.88 -13.64
C VAL A 69 -34.91 -6.89 -13.12
N LYS A 70 -34.84 -7.21 -11.83
CA LYS A 70 -35.72 -8.18 -11.16
C LYS A 70 -36.32 -7.59 -9.90
N ILE A 71 -37.37 -8.23 -9.44
CA ILE A 71 -37.95 -8.00 -8.12
C ILE A 71 -37.38 -9.06 -7.17
N SER A 72 -36.81 -8.60 -6.07
CA SER A 72 -36.24 -9.42 -5.00
C SER A 72 -36.94 -9.09 -3.68
N ASP A 73 -36.90 -10.01 -2.73
CA ASP A 73 -37.14 -9.71 -1.32
C ASP A 73 -35.82 -9.39 -0.60
N ALA A 74 -35.87 -9.19 0.70
CA ALA A 74 -34.68 -8.87 1.48
C ALA A 74 -33.63 -9.96 1.42
N GLU A 75 -34.03 -11.24 1.47
CA GLU A 75 -33.12 -12.38 1.45
C GLU A 75 -32.41 -12.51 0.09
N ASP A 76 -33.17 -12.47 -1.01
CA ASP A 76 -32.63 -12.55 -2.37
C ASP A 76 -31.74 -11.32 -2.71
N PHE A 77 -32.08 -10.14 -2.15
CA PHE A 77 -31.29 -8.92 -2.34
C PHE A 77 -29.91 -9.01 -1.67
N THR A 78 -29.80 -9.71 -0.55
CA THR A 78 -28.56 -9.87 0.22
C THR A 78 -27.96 -11.27 0.13
N GLU A 79 -28.40 -12.12 -0.81
CA GLU A 79 -27.90 -13.49 -0.98
C GLU A 79 -26.38 -13.61 -0.99
N LYS A 80 -25.70 -12.60 -1.53
CA LYS A 80 -24.23 -12.51 -1.62
C LYS A 80 -23.59 -11.58 -0.60
N ALA A 81 -24.35 -11.05 0.35
CA ALA A 81 -23.82 -10.11 1.33
C ALA A 81 -23.06 -10.84 2.45
N ILE A 82 -21.88 -10.32 2.80
CA ILE A 82 -21.13 -10.80 3.97
C ILE A 82 -21.88 -10.42 5.25
N ARG A 83 -22.51 -9.24 5.24
CA ARG A 83 -23.32 -8.72 6.34
C ARG A 83 -24.69 -8.40 5.81
N LYS A 84 -25.68 -9.15 6.26
CA LYS A 84 -27.05 -9.06 5.76
C LYS A 84 -27.79 -7.78 6.22
N LYS A 85 -27.17 -6.60 6.13
CA LYS A 85 -27.82 -5.34 6.50
C LYS A 85 -28.29 -4.60 5.27
N ILE A 86 -29.52 -4.14 5.30
CA ILE A 86 -30.10 -3.31 4.25
C ILE A 86 -30.33 -1.92 4.81
N TYR A 87 -29.65 -0.95 4.24
CA TYR A 87 -29.80 0.46 4.59
C TYR A 87 -30.86 1.12 3.70
N VAL A 88 -31.66 1.99 4.30
CA VAL A 88 -32.79 2.69 3.69
C VAL A 88 -32.49 4.18 3.63
N SER A 89 -32.70 4.80 2.47
CA SER A 89 -32.67 6.26 2.35
C SER A 89 -33.66 6.90 3.32
N SER A 90 -33.16 7.77 4.21
CA SER A 90 -33.91 8.31 5.34
C SER A 90 -33.54 9.77 5.63
N ASP A 91 -34.35 10.42 6.41
CA ASP A 91 -34.04 11.67 7.11
C ASP A 91 -34.21 11.48 8.63
N LYS A 92 -34.25 12.56 9.40
CA LYS A 92 -34.42 12.48 10.86
C LYS A 92 -35.80 11.90 11.27
N GLU A 93 -36.80 12.08 10.45
CA GLU A 93 -38.18 11.63 10.73
C GLU A 93 -38.32 10.12 10.41
N GLY A 94 -37.73 9.64 9.34
CA GLY A 94 -37.80 8.23 8.93
C GLY A 94 -37.36 7.96 7.50
N ALA A 95 -37.89 6.89 6.89
CA ALA A 95 -37.60 6.57 5.52
C ALA A 95 -38.13 7.65 4.56
N VAL A 96 -37.33 7.98 3.54
CA VAL A 96 -37.73 8.88 2.46
C VAL A 96 -37.77 8.12 1.13
N GLY A 97 -38.78 8.44 0.29
CA GLY A 97 -38.98 7.82 -1.02
C GLY A 97 -39.91 8.69 -1.87
N ASN A 98 -40.10 8.26 -3.11
CA ASN A 98 -41.03 8.91 -4.04
C ASN A 98 -41.72 7.84 -4.90
N ILE A 99 -43.05 7.86 -4.92
CA ILE A 99 -43.87 6.90 -5.65
C ILE A 99 -43.54 6.86 -7.16
N ASN A 100 -43.17 7.98 -7.76
CA ASN A 100 -42.77 8.03 -9.16
C ASN A 100 -41.46 7.23 -9.40
N VAL A 101 -40.49 7.29 -8.47
CA VAL A 101 -39.27 6.51 -8.49
C VAL A 101 -39.58 5.01 -8.46
N SER A 102 -40.53 4.60 -7.58
CA SER A 102 -41.03 3.22 -7.51
C SER A 102 -41.68 2.79 -8.81
N ASN A 103 -42.61 3.58 -9.35
CA ASN A 103 -43.30 3.30 -10.60
C ASN A 103 -42.35 3.18 -11.78
N TYR A 104 -41.34 4.06 -11.85
CA TYR A 104 -40.30 3.99 -12.85
C TYR A 104 -39.48 2.71 -12.70
N ALA A 105 -39.05 2.33 -11.50
CA ALA A 105 -38.32 1.10 -11.25
C ALA A 105 -39.12 -0.16 -11.63
N LEU A 106 -40.43 -0.17 -11.33
CA LEU A 106 -41.33 -1.26 -11.73
C LEU A 106 -41.49 -1.36 -13.25
N SER A 107 -41.56 -0.23 -13.97
CA SER A 107 -41.65 -0.21 -15.44
C SER A 107 -40.44 -0.81 -16.14
N ARG A 108 -39.32 -0.98 -15.43
CA ARG A 108 -38.06 -1.55 -15.94
C ARG A 108 -37.87 -3.02 -15.62
N VAL A 109 -38.74 -3.62 -14.87
CA VAL A 109 -38.67 -5.06 -14.53
C VAL A 109 -38.70 -5.90 -15.80
N GLY A 110 -37.74 -6.83 -15.89
CA GLY A 110 -37.56 -7.69 -17.08
C GLY A 110 -36.62 -7.08 -18.14
N GLU A 111 -36.23 -5.84 -18.03
CA GLU A 111 -35.25 -5.22 -18.93
C GLU A 111 -33.92 -5.95 -18.85
N LYS A 112 -33.43 -6.46 -19.99
CA LYS A 112 -32.10 -7.06 -20.10
C LYS A 112 -31.07 -5.95 -20.30
N ARG A 113 -29.96 -6.04 -19.57
CA ARG A 113 -28.89 -5.07 -19.63
C ARG A 113 -27.54 -5.77 -19.74
N HIS A 114 -26.62 -5.13 -20.45
CA HIS A 114 -25.23 -5.54 -20.37
C HIS A 114 -24.64 -4.96 -19.08
N TYR A 115 -24.33 -5.84 -18.12
CA TYR A 115 -23.73 -5.43 -16.84
C TYR A 115 -22.25 -5.13 -17.04
N ASN A 116 -21.86 -3.91 -16.73
CA ASN A 116 -20.45 -3.54 -16.64
C ASN A 116 -20.21 -3.06 -15.20
N LEU A 117 -19.23 -3.68 -14.55
CA LEU A 117 -18.86 -3.39 -13.19
C LEU A 117 -18.65 -1.88 -12.94
N PHE A 118 -18.13 -1.15 -13.90
CA PHE A 118 -17.74 0.25 -13.77
C PHE A 118 -18.80 1.25 -14.29
N LEU A 119 -19.54 0.94 -15.33
CA LEU A 119 -20.40 1.91 -16.02
C LEU A 119 -21.90 1.60 -15.95
N LYS A 120 -22.29 0.33 -15.88
CA LYS A 120 -23.70 -0.10 -15.92
C LYS A 120 -23.96 -1.08 -14.78
N ASN A 121 -24.01 -0.58 -13.55
CA ASN A 121 -24.20 -1.34 -12.32
C ASN A 121 -25.54 -1.02 -11.63
N CYS A 122 -25.78 -1.61 -10.47
CA CYS A 122 -26.98 -1.40 -9.68
C CYS A 122 -27.14 0.07 -9.24
N HIS A 123 -26.04 0.78 -8.99
CA HIS A 123 -26.11 2.18 -8.57
C HIS A 123 -26.53 3.13 -9.71
N THR A 124 -26.07 2.85 -10.93
CA THR A 124 -26.54 3.56 -12.14
C THR A 124 -28.02 3.32 -12.40
N PHE A 125 -28.52 2.10 -12.16
CA PHE A 125 -29.95 1.81 -12.24
C PHE A 125 -30.73 2.66 -11.24
N CYS A 126 -30.37 2.64 -9.96
CA CYS A 126 -31.03 3.46 -8.93
C CYS A 126 -30.94 4.96 -9.24
N SER A 127 -29.80 5.40 -9.76
CA SER A 127 -29.60 6.79 -10.17
C SER A 127 -30.57 7.22 -11.28
N ARG A 128 -30.83 6.35 -12.27
CA ARG A 128 -31.83 6.59 -13.32
C ARG A 128 -33.26 6.61 -12.77
N CYS A 129 -33.56 5.69 -11.84
CA CYS A 129 -34.87 5.70 -11.18
C CYS A 129 -35.12 7.03 -10.45
N LEU A 130 -34.10 7.59 -9.79
CA LEU A 130 -34.18 8.90 -9.14
C LEU A 130 -34.39 10.06 -10.12
N ASP A 131 -33.99 9.93 -11.38
CA ASP A 131 -34.23 10.95 -12.42
C ASP A 131 -35.54 10.73 -13.16
N GLU A 132 -36.20 9.58 -13.00
CA GLU A 132 -37.40 9.16 -13.74
C GLU A 132 -37.20 9.27 -15.27
N SER A 133 -36.00 9.03 -15.74
CA SER A 133 -35.60 9.37 -17.11
C SER A 133 -34.71 8.30 -17.72
N ASP A 134 -35.08 7.87 -18.95
CA ASP A 134 -34.22 7.05 -19.81
C ASP A 134 -33.11 7.83 -20.51
N ARG A 135 -33.21 9.15 -20.50
CA ARG A 135 -32.12 9.95 -21.02
C ARG A 135 -30.90 9.60 -20.18
N GLU A 136 -30.01 8.80 -20.79
CA GLU A 136 -28.59 9.02 -20.57
C GLU A 136 -28.42 10.52 -20.89
N ARG A 137 -28.63 11.39 -19.87
CA ARG A 137 -27.85 12.59 -19.93
C ARG A 137 -26.46 12.04 -20.03
N SER A 138 -25.82 12.31 -21.15
CA SER A 138 -24.38 12.28 -21.18
C SER A 138 -23.99 12.98 -19.90
N LEU A 139 -23.75 12.18 -18.86
CA LEU A 139 -22.99 12.61 -17.74
C LEU A 139 -21.85 13.28 -18.47
N ASN A 140 -21.51 14.52 -18.15
CA ASN A 140 -20.31 15.09 -18.69
C ASN A 140 -19.27 14.05 -18.39
N LEU A 141 -19.10 13.14 -19.35
CA LEU A 141 -18.33 11.91 -19.25
C LEU A 141 -16.94 12.23 -18.71
N MET A 142 -16.48 13.44 -19.04
CA MET A 142 -15.21 14.00 -18.59
C MET A 142 -15.18 14.42 -17.12
N GLU A 143 -16.27 14.91 -16.53
CA GLU A 143 -16.31 15.25 -15.10
C GLU A 143 -16.57 14.03 -14.19
N GLU A 144 -17.16 12.96 -14.74
CA GLU A 144 -17.44 11.73 -13.98
C GLU A 144 -16.48 10.59 -14.34
N ILE A 145 -15.81 10.59 -15.49
CA ILE A 145 -14.82 9.56 -15.87
C ILE A 145 -13.43 9.89 -15.34
N PHE A 146 -13.00 11.16 -15.35
CA PHE A 146 -11.70 11.51 -14.75
C PHE A 146 -11.62 11.15 -13.26
N PRO A 147 -12.65 11.32 -12.47
CA PRO A 147 -12.72 10.75 -11.13
C PRO A 147 -12.81 9.22 -11.08
N VAL A 148 -13.40 8.56 -12.07
CA VAL A 148 -13.62 7.09 -12.08
C VAL A 148 -12.34 6.32 -12.45
N LEU A 149 -11.41 6.91 -13.20
CA LEU A 149 -10.14 6.26 -13.52
C LEU A 149 -9.15 6.23 -12.34
N ASP A 150 -9.33 7.11 -11.35
CA ASP A 150 -8.44 7.21 -10.20
C ASP A 150 -9.02 6.60 -8.91
N GLU A 151 -10.30 6.15 -8.90
CA GLU A 151 -10.95 5.69 -7.67
C GLU A 151 -11.99 4.58 -7.87
N THR A 152 -11.88 3.63 -7.01
CA THR A 152 -12.64 2.44 -6.74
C THR A 152 -14.18 2.62 -6.65
N TRP A 153 -14.90 1.51 -6.65
CA TRP A 153 -16.34 1.26 -6.48
C TRP A 153 -17.09 2.15 -5.48
N GLU A 154 -16.44 2.59 -4.42
CA GLU A 154 -17.02 3.44 -3.38
C GLU A 154 -17.59 4.76 -3.88
N ARG A 155 -17.04 5.29 -4.97
CA ARG A 155 -17.57 6.53 -5.56
C ARG A 155 -18.97 6.37 -6.09
N THR A 156 -19.33 5.19 -6.56
CA THR A 156 -20.67 4.96 -7.11
C THR A 156 -21.75 5.02 -6.05
N ILE A 157 -21.53 4.44 -4.87
CA ILE A 157 -22.50 4.54 -3.76
C ILE A 157 -22.55 5.95 -3.18
N ARG A 158 -21.41 6.64 -3.06
CA ARG A 158 -21.38 8.05 -2.62
C ARG A 158 -22.11 8.97 -3.59
N ALA A 159 -21.95 8.75 -4.90
CA ALA A 159 -22.70 9.49 -5.91
C ALA A 159 -24.21 9.22 -5.80
N LEU A 160 -24.60 7.96 -5.58
CA LEU A 160 -25.99 7.59 -5.36
C LEU A 160 -26.56 8.22 -4.07
N LYS A 161 -25.81 8.19 -2.96
CA LYS A 161 -26.20 8.86 -1.70
C LYS A 161 -26.40 10.36 -1.88
N ARG A 162 -25.46 11.05 -2.55
CA ARG A 162 -25.60 12.48 -2.87
C ARG A 162 -26.82 12.77 -3.72
N LYS A 163 -27.11 11.91 -4.69
CA LYS A 163 -28.29 12.05 -5.55
C LYS A 163 -29.58 11.79 -4.79
N ALA A 164 -29.63 10.78 -3.93
CA ALA A 164 -30.75 10.51 -3.04
C ALA A 164 -30.98 11.69 -2.08
N LYS A 165 -29.92 12.29 -1.54
CA LYS A 165 -30.03 13.54 -0.75
C LYS A 165 -30.68 14.67 -1.55
N LYS A 166 -30.27 14.88 -2.80
CA LYS A 166 -30.81 15.95 -3.67
C LYS A 166 -32.25 15.68 -4.11
N LYS A 167 -32.62 14.43 -4.39
CA LYS A 167 -33.91 14.06 -4.98
C LYS A 167 -34.97 13.68 -3.96
N LEU A 168 -34.56 13.04 -2.85
CA LEU A 168 -35.46 12.52 -1.82
C LEU A 168 -35.29 13.22 -0.46
N GLY A 169 -34.25 14.05 -0.29
CA GLY A 169 -33.92 14.64 1.02
C GLY A 169 -33.22 13.65 1.95
N ALA A 170 -32.66 12.54 1.43
CA ALA A 170 -31.99 11.52 2.25
C ALA A 170 -30.72 12.07 2.90
N THR A 171 -30.74 12.28 4.21
CA THR A 171 -29.61 12.73 5.02
C THR A 171 -29.09 11.65 5.95
N LYS A 172 -29.85 10.56 6.10
CA LYS A 172 -29.59 9.44 6.97
C LYS A 172 -29.76 8.12 6.23
N TRP A 173 -29.12 7.06 6.74
CA TRP A 173 -29.21 5.71 6.22
C TRP A 173 -29.45 4.77 7.39
N TYR A 174 -30.72 4.49 7.70
CA TYR A 174 -31.10 3.59 8.78
C TYR A 174 -31.26 2.16 8.29
N VAL A 175 -31.06 1.20 9.18
CA VAL A 175 -31.28 -0.22 8.88
C VAL A 175 -32.76 -0.49 8.70
N TRP A 176 -33.12 -1.33 7.75
CA TRP A 176 -34.50 -1.78 7.52
C TRP A 176 -35.04 -2.54 8.73
N ASP A 177 -36.19 -2.17 9.24
CA ASP A 177 -36.92 -2.89 10.27
C ASP A 177 -37.71 -4.06 9.64
N LEU A 178 -37.13 -5.25 9.70
CA LEU A 178 -37.74 -6.44 9.13
C LEU A 178 -38.87 -6.98 10.03
N ASP A 179 -38.80 -6.76 11.35
CA ASP A 179 -39.89 -7.14 12.26
C ASP A 179 -41.19 -6.42 11.91
N ALA A 180 -41.09 -5.12 11.67
CA ALA A 180 -42.24 -4.32 11.24
C ALA A 180 -42.74 -4.68 9.84
N THR A 181 -41.93 -5.34 9.00
CA THR A 181 -42.29 -5.71 7.62
C THR A 181 -42.80 -7.15 7.52
N TYR A 182 -42.15 -8.11 8.20
CA TYR A 182 -42.38 -9.54 8.04
C TYR A 182 -42.91 -10.24 9.31
N GLY A 183 -42.93 -9.53 10.45
CA GLY A 183 -43.38 -10.06 11.74
C GLY A 183 -42.27 -10.21 12.76
N GLU A 184 -42.67 -10.37 14.04
CA GLU A 184 -41.76 -10.46 15.19
C GLU A 184 -40.73 -11.60 15.02
N GLY A 185 -39.47 -11.31 15.26
CA GLY A 185 -38.34 -12.26 15.12
C GLY A 185 -37.61 -12.21 13.79
N ALA A 186 -38.15 -11.54 12.76
CA ALA A 186 -37.52 -11.44 11.45
C ALA A 186 -36.16 -10.75 11.48
N ASN A 187 -36.00 -9.71 12.34
CA ASN A 187 -34.71 -9.05 12.53
C ASN A 187 -33.65 -10.01 13.11
N GLU A 188 -34.02 -10.84 14.09
CA GLU A 188 -33.10 -11.80 14.71
C GLU A 188 -32.71 -12.93 13.73
N GLU A 189 -33.69 -13.48 13.04
CA GLU A 189 -33.47 -14.53 12.03
C GLU A 189 -32.56 -14.04 10.90
N TYR A 190 -32.77 -12.83 10.44
CA TYR A 190 -32.08 -12.29 9.29
C TYR A 190 -30.71 -11.66 9.61
N TYR A 191 -30.63 -10.82 10.65
CA TYR A 191 -29.39 -10.14 11.01
C TYR A 191 -28.49 -10.98 11.95
N GLY A 192 -29.02 -12.04 12.55
CA GLY A 192 -28.32 -12.93 13.49
C GLY A 192 -28.18 -12.36 14.89
N ASN A 193 -28.05 -13.29 15.87
CA ASN A 193 -27.92 -12.95 17.31
C ASN A 193 -26.47 -12.79 17.80
N ASP A 194 -25.48 -13.15 16.98
CA ASP A 194 -24.07 -13.26 17.42
C ASP A 194 -23.31 -11.92 17.43
N MET A 195 -23.99 -10.80 17.20
CA MET A 195 -23.32 -9.51 17.20
C MET A 195 -23.02 -9.02 18.62
N LYS A 196 -21.76 -8.62 18.85
CA LYS A 196 -21.38 -7.92 20.08
C LYS A 196 -22.24 -6.65 20.22
N LYS A 197 -22.97 -6.55 21.35
CA LYS A 197 -23.80 -5.36 21.66
C LYS A 197 -22.96 -4.16 22.13
N ASN A 198 -21.69 -4.34 22.42
CA ASN A 198 -20.83 -3.30 22.95
C ASN A 198 -19.38 -3.48 22.47
N ILE A 199 -18.63 -2.39 22.40
CA ILE A 199 -17.22 -2.36 22.06
C ILE A 199 -16.43 -1.99 23.32
N THR A 200 -15.51 -2.87 23.75
CA THR A 200 -14.64 -2.63 24.90
C THR A 200 -13.46 -1.72 24.54
N GLU A 201 -12.72 -1.23 25.53
CA GLU A 201 -11.44 -0.51 25.27
C GLU A 201 -10.42 -1.45 24.62
N GLN A 202 -10.44 -2.73 24.95
CA GLN A 202 -9.56 -3.73 24.37
C GLN A 202 -9.88 -3.99 22.89
N ASP A 203 -11.17 -4.09 22.54
CA ASP A 203 -11.59 -4.21 21.12
C ASP A 203 -11.12 -2.98 20.31
N MET A 204 -11.30 -1.77 20.85
CA MET A 204 -10.84 -0.53 20.21
C MET A 204 -9.32 -0.52 20.01
N GLN A 205 -8.56 -0.91 21.03
CA GLN A 205 -7.10 -0.96 20.95
C GLN A 205 -6.65 -1.98 19.90
N GLN A 206 -7.27 -3.15 19.85
CA GLN A 206 -7.01 -4.17 18.85
C GLN A 206 -7.27 -3.65 17.43
N ILE A 207 -8.39 -2.93 17.23
CA ILE A 207 -8.72 -2.31 15.93
C ILE A 207 -7.63 -1.32 15.51
N ILE A 208 -7.15 -0.46 16.42
CA ILE A 208 -6.08 0.49 16.13
C ILE A 208 -4.78 -0.25 15.76
N GLU A 209 -4.41 -1.29 16.51
CA GLU A 209 -3.22 -2.11 16.21
C GLU A 209 -3.35 -2.83 14.87
N GLU A 210 -4.54 -3.28 14.49
CA GLU A 210 -4.80 -3.86 13.18
C GLU A 210 -4.55 -2.85 12.06
N TYR A 211 -5.03 -1.60 12.19
CA TYR A 211 -4.72 -0.53 11.23
C TYR A 211 -3.22 -0.23 11.14
N GLU A 212 -2.55 -0.18 12.28
CA GLU A 212 -1.09 0.07 12.32
C GLU A 212 -0.26 -1.04 11.68
N ASN A 213 -0.76 -2.27 11.64
CA ASN A 213 -0.08 -3.44 11.09
C ASN A 213 -0.48 -3.76 9.64
N ILE A 214 -1.34 -2.96 9.02
CA ILE A 214 -1.66 -3.09 7.59
C ILE A 214 -0.40 -2.81 6.75
N ALA A 215 -0.19 -3.64 5.73
CA ALA A 215 0.87 -3.46 4.75
C ALA A 215 0.68 -2.16 3.97
N LEU A 216 1.66 -1.26 3.96
CA LEU A 216 1.60 0.03 3.25
C LEU A 216 1.97 -0.15 1.77
N THR A 217 1.16 -0.91 1.05
CA THR A 217 1.22 -0.95 -0.42
C THR A 217 0.57 0.32 -1.00
N PRO A 218 0.86 0.70 -2.25
CA PRO A 218 0.20 1.83 -2.91
C PRO A 218 -1.34 1.73 -2.85
N GLU A 219 -1.87 0.52 -3.04
CA GLU A 219 -3.30 0.22 -2.94
C GLU A 219 -3.83 0.47 -1.52
N ASN A 220 -3.17 -0.06 -0.50
CA ASN A 220 -3.61 0.11 0.89
C ASN A 220 -3.46 1.55 1.38
N ILE A 221 -2.47 2.31 0.89
CA ILE A 221 -2.36 3.74 1.18
C ILE A 221 -3.57 4.50 0.62
N GLN A 222 -4.03 4.14 -0.57
CA GLN A 222 -5.26 4.71 -1.13
C GLN A 222 -6.49 4.29 -0.33
N ASN A 223 -6.57 3.02 0.07
CA ASN A 223 -7.64 2.52 0.92
C ASN A 223 -7.73 3.26 2.27
N PHE A 224 -6.61 3.66 2.87
CA PHE A 224 -6.61 4.50 4.07
C PHE A 224 -7.29 5.85 3.87
N LYS A 225 -7.12 6.49 2.70
CA LYS A 225 -7.81 7.76 2.39
C LYS A 225 -9.31 7.56 2.27
N MET A 226 -9.72 6.45 1.65
CA MET A 226 -11.14 6.13 1.49
C MET A 226 -11.78 5.82 2.84
N GLU A 227 -11.15 4.99 3.64
CA GLU A 227 -11.57 4.64 5.00
C GLU A 227 -11.70 5.89 5.88
N GLN A 228 -10.72 6.81 5.82
CA GLN A 228 -10.79 8.09 6.52
C GLN A 228 -12.06 8.86 6.14
N SER A 229 -12.33 9.00 4.84
CA SER A 229 -13.50 9.74 4.37
C SER A 229 -14.81 9.06 4.75
N GLU A 230 -14.87 7.71 4.75
CA GLU A 230 -16.05 6.97 5.19
C GLU A 230 -16.34 7.18 6.69
N ILE A 231 -15.29 7.11 7.51
CA ILE A 231 -15.43 7.34 8.96
C ILE A 231 -15.91 8.78 9.22
N GLU A 232 -15.34 9.77 8.50
CA GLU A 232 -15.71 11.18 8.63
C GLU A 232 -17.18 11.41 8.25
N GLU A 233 -17.61 10.88 7.10
CA GLU A 233 -19.01 10.97 6.65
C GLU A 233 -19.98 10.28 7.63
N TYR A 234 -19.59 9.12 8.16
CA TYR A 234 -20.41 8.38 9.11
C TYR A 234 -20.51 9.11 10.46
N VAL A 235 -19.39 9.62 10.99
CA VAL A 235 -19.38 10.40 12.24
C VAL A 235 -20.23 11.66 12.09
N GLU A 236 -20.19 12.33 10.94
CA GLU A 236 -21.04 13.48 10.64
C GLU A 236 -22.52 13.07 10.59
N GLU A 237 -22.85 11.95 9.92
CA GLU A 237 -24.22 11.43 9.81
C GLU A 237 -24.86 11.18 11.17
N ILE A 238 -24.11 10.61 12.13
CA ILE A 238 -24.64 10.24 13.46
C ILE A 238 -24.46 11.33 14.53
N SER A 239 -23.86 12.47 14.18
CA SER A 239 -23.45 13.51 15.16
C SER A 239 -24.59 14.14 15.95
N ASP A 240 -25.80 14.11 15.41
CA ASP A 240 -27.03 14.66 15.99
C ASP A 240 -27.97 13.59 16.55
N GLU A 241 -27.50 12.35 16.67
CA GLU A 241 -28.23 11.21 17.22
C GLU A 241 -27.78 10.91 18.65
N ASP A 242 -28.68 10.30 19.46
CA ASP A 242 -28.40 9.95 20.85
C ASP A 242 -27.59 8.65 20.95
N ILE A 243 -26.33 8.73 20.51
CA ILE A 243 -25.38 7.62 20.59
C ILE A 243 -24.62 7.69 21.93
N PRO A 244 -24.44 6.58 22.66
CA PRO A 244 -23.70 6.57 23.93
C PRO A 244 -22.34 7.26 23.82
N GLU A 245 -22.09 8.26 24.68
CA GLU A 245 -20.89 9.10 24.65
C GLU A 245 -19.59 8.30 24.65
N ASN A 246 -19.58 7.21 25.45
CA ASN A 246 -18.42 6.31 25.51
C ASN A 246 -18.13 5.64 24.15
N LEU A 247 -19.17 5.22 23.43
CA LEU A 247 -19.03 4.61 22.11
C LEU A 247 -18.54 5.62 21.08
N MET A 248 -19.10 6.83 21.09
CA MET A 248 -18.65 7.95 20.24
C MET A 248 -17.19 8.34 20.52
N LYS A 249 -16.77 8.36 21.78
CA LYS A 249 -15.36 8.62 22.15
C LYS A 249 -14.42 7.57 21.55
N LYS A 250 -14.80 6.30 21.61
CA LYS A 250 -14.01 5.20 21.03
C LYS A 250 -13.92 5.30 19.50
N LEU A 251 -15.05 5.53 18.83
CA LEU A 251 -15.09 5.73 17.39
C LEU A 251 -14.20 6.90 16.95
N LYS A 252 -14.26 8.04 17.65
CA LYS A 252 -13.40 9.20 17.37
C LYS A 252 -11.92 8.91 17.61
N LYS A 253 -11.56 8.04 18.55
CA LYS A 253 -10.15 7.60 18.73
C LYS A 253 -9.67 6.77 17.54
N VAL A 254 -10.49 5.85 17.03
CA VAL A 254 -10.18 5.09 15.82
C VAL A 254 -10.04 6.03 14.61
N GLN A 255 -10.98 6.95 14.43
CA GLN A 255 -10.91 8.00 13.39
C GLN A 255 -9.59 8.77 13.47
N ALA A 256 -9.23 9.28 14.65
CA ALA A 256 -7.99 10.03 14.85
C ALA A 256 -6.73 9.19 14.51
N SER A 257 -6.75 7.88 14.79
CA SER A 257 -5.66 6.97 14.45
C SER A 257 -5.54 6.78 12.94
N VAL A 258 -6.64 6.56 12.23
CA VAL A 258 -6.66 6.43 10.76
C VAL A 258 -6.18 7.72 10.09
N VAL A 259 -6.68 8.88 10.54
CA VAL A 259 -6.24 10.21 10.07
C VAL A 259 -4.74 10.40 10.30
N LYS A 260 -4.24 10.04 11.47
CA LYS A 260 -2.81 10.14 11.80
C LYS A 260 -1.95 9.26 10.89
N ILE A 261 -2.34 7.99 10.69
CA ILE A 261 -1.64 7.07 9.80
C ILE A 261 -1.58 7.67 8.39
N ASN A 262 -2.72 8.10 7.85
CA ASN A 262 -2.80 8.66 6.51
C ASN A 262 -1.92 9.92 6.36
N ASN A 263 -1.96 10.84 7.32
CA ASN A 263 -1.16 12.04 7.31
C ASN A 263 0.35 11.75 7.41
N ASP A 264 0.74 10.83 8.31
CA ASP A 264 2.14 10.47 8.51
C ASP A 264 2.72 9.74 7.29
N VAL A 265 1.95 8.83 6.68
CA VAL A 265 2.35 8.08 5.47
C VAL A 265 2.52 9.01 4.27
N ASN A 266 1.60 9.95 4.07
CA ASN A 266 1.65 10.90 2.95
C ASN A 266 2.55 12.13 3.23
N GLY A 267 2.96 12.36 4.46
CA GLY A 267 3.81 13.45 4.90
C GLY A 267 5.16 12.96 5.44
N LYS A 268 5.20 12.65 6.73
CA LYS A 268 6.43 12.31 7.47
C LYS A 268 7.22 11.15 6.85
N TYR A 269 6.55 10.09 6.41
CA TYR A 269 7.21 8.87 5.92
C TYR A 269 7.22 8.73 4.39
N LYS A 270 6.70 9.70 3.65
CA LYS A 270 6.56 9.66 2.19
C LYS A 270 7.89 9.40 1.48
N GLU A 271 8.94 10.14 1.81
CA GLU A 271 10.26 9.99 1.19
C GLU A 271 10.88 8.63 1.52
N PHE A 272 10.75 8.18 2.77
CA PHE A 272 11.23 6.84 3.18
C PHE A 272 10.56 5.74 2.36
N LEU A 273 9.24 5.74 2.29
CA LEU A 273 8.46 4.73 1.54
C LEU A 273 8.79 4.74 0.04
N LYS A 274 9.02 5.92 -0.54
CA LYS A 274 9.46 6.06 -1.93
C LYS A 274 10.83 5.44 -2.15
N GLU A 275 11.79 5.72 -1.29
CA GLU A 275 13.17 5.27 -1.44
C GLU A 275 13.36 3.78 -1.14
N PHE A 276 12.56 3.22 -0.23
CA PHE A 276 12.61 1.82 0.18
C PHE A 276 11.39 1.02 -0.27
N SER A 277 10.87 1.31 -1.46
CA SER A 277 9.66 0.70 -2.03
C SER A 277 9.79 -0.79 -2.38
N THR A 278 11.00 -1.34 -2.40
CA THR A 278 11.25 -2.78 -2.58
C THR A 278 10.77 -3.62 -1.41
N VAL A 279 10.57 -3.01 -0.25
CA VAL A 279 10.09 -3.65 0.99
C VAL A 279 8.75 -3.09 1.39
N VAL A 280 7.84 -3.95 1.78
CA VAL A 280 6.53 -3.54 2.27
C VAL A 280 6.58 -3.37 3.79
N TYR A 281 6.39 -2.15 4.25
CA TYR A 281 6.34 -1.78 5.67
C TYR A 281 4.91 -1.66 6.15
N SER A 282 4.72 -1.76 7.46
CA SER A 282 3.50 -1.33 8.16
C SER A 282 3.74 0.02 8.85
N TYR A 283 2.66 0.68 9.31
CA TYR A 283 2.82 1.91 10.09
C TYR A 283 3.54 1.65 11.42
N SER A 284 3.33 0.48 12.04
CA SER A 284 4.05 0.06 13.24
C SER A 284 5.55 -0.08 13.00
N ASP A 285 5.98 -0.49 11.81
CA ASP A 285 7.40 -0.50 11.44
C ASP A 285 7.95 0.92 11.29
N LEU A 286 7.17 1.81 10.65
CA LEU A 286 7.58 3.20 10.45
C LEU A 286 7.70 3.99 11.77
N LYS A 287 6.88 3.68 12.77
CA LYS A 287 6.99 4.28 14.12
C LYS A 287 8.34 4.00 14.80
N LYS A 288 9.02 2.92 14.42
CA LYS A 288 10.35 2.57 14.96
C LYS A 288 11.46 3.46 14.38
N LEU A 289 11.19 4.17 13.27
CA LEU A 289 12.17 5.04 12.64
C LEU A 289 12.53 6.22 13.55
N PRO A 290 13.83 6.54 13.68
CA PRO A 290 14.29 7.72 14.40
C PRO A 290 13.73 9.02 13.81
N GLU A 291 13.58 10.06 14.62
CA GLU A 291 13.04 11.36 14.17
C GLU A 291 13.91 12.02 13.08
N ASN A 292 15.22 11.78 13.10
CA ASN A 292 16.16 12.33 12.12
C ASN A 292 16.22 11.54 10.80
N SER A 293 15.45 10.48 10.62
CA SER A 293 15.49 9.60 9.44
C SER A 293 15.29 10.37 8.14
N ASN A 294 14.34 11.31 8.09
CA ASN A 294 14.10 12.13 6.90
C ASN A 294 15.30 13.01 6.54
N GLN A 295 16.04 13.52 7.55
CA GLN A 295 17.25 14.30 7.33
C GLN A 295 18.35 13.43 6.75
N ILE A 296 18.51 12.20 7.26
CA ILE A 296 19.47 11.22 6.75
C ILE A 296 19.16 10.87 5.31
N ILE A 297 17.87 10.62 4.98
CA ILE A 297 17.44 10.31 3.61
C ILE A 297 17.71 11.48 2.66
N LYS A 298 17.40 12.72 3.07
CA LYS A 298 17.70 13.91 2.26
C LYS A 298 19.18 14.05 1.97
N GLU A 299 20.04 13.86 2.97
CA GLU A 299 21.50 13.88 2.82
C GLU A 299 21.96 12.80 1.85
N MET A 300 21.42 11.57 1.96
CA MET A 300 21.69 10.47 1.06
C MET A 300 21.36 10.82 -0.40
N LEU A 301 20.22 11.46 -0.64
CA LEU A 301 19.75 11.77 -2.00
C LEU A 301 20.50 12.94 -2.63
N LEU A 302 20.91 13.93 -1.84
CA LEU A 302 21.53 15.16 -2.33
C LEU A 302 23.04 15.04 -2.50
N ASN A 303 23.71 14.12 -1.79
CA ASN A 303 25.16 14.02 -1.79
C ASN A 303 25.66 13.12 -2.94
N ASN A 304 26.19 13.75 -4.01
CA ASN A 304 26.71 13.03 -5.17
C ASN A 304 27.95 12.17 -4.84
N ASN A 305 28.75 12.55 -3.85
CA ASN A 305 29.91 11.77 -3.46
C ASN A 305 29.50 10.45 -2.81
N ILE A 306 28.40 10.44 -2.04
CA ILE A 306 27.83 9.20 -1.49
C ILE A 306 27.47 8.23 -2.61
N LYS A 307 26.84 8.71 -3.70
CA LYS A 307 26.48 7.88 -4.85
C LYS A 307 27.73 7.27 -5.51
N ALA A 308 28.79 8.07 -5.67
CA ALA A 308 30.06 7.60 -6.26
C ALA A 308 30.74 6.51 -5.42
N VAL A 309 30.74 6.66 -4.07
CA VAL A 309 31.29 5.65 -3.14
C VAL A 309 30.53 4.32 -3.27
N VAL A 310 29.21 4.41 -3.30
CA VAL A 310 28.35 3.24 -3.38
C VAL A 310 28.56 2.45 -4.68
N GLU A 311 28.70 3.15 -5.81
CA GLU A 311 29.03 2.52 -7.09
C GLU A 311 30.38 1.80 -7.08
N LYS A 312 31.38 2.36 -6.39
CA LYS A 312 32.71 1.75 -6.27
C LYS A 312 32.71 0.48 -5.42
N LEU A 313 32.05 0.51 -4.26
CA LEU A 313 31.86 -0.65 -3.39
C LEU A 313 31.11 -1.79 -4.10
N GLY A 314 30.27 -1.45 -5.07
CA GLY A 314 29.59 -2.41 -5.91
C GLY A 314 30.49 -3.14 -6.92
N LYS A 315 31.68 -2.60 -7.24
CA LYS A 315 32.62 -3.14 -8.24
C LYS A 315 33.83 -3.88 -7.64
N GLY A 316 34.00 -3.88 -6.31
CA GLY A 316 35.12 -4.54 -5.64
C GLY A 316 34.97 -6.07 -5.61
N ASN A 317 36.05 -6.78 -5.94
CA ASN A 317 36.19 -8.26 -5.88
C ASN A 317 35.03 -9.09 -6.46
N ALA A 318 34.63 -8.76 -7.68
CA ALA A 318 33.75 -9.62 -8.43
C ALA A 318 34.54 -10.83 -8.93
N GLU A 319 34.36 -12.02 -8.37
CA GLU A 319 34.81 -13.26 -8.98
C GLU A 319 33.96 -13.52 -10.23
N GLU A 320 34.61 -13.74 -11.36
CA GLU A 320 33.98 -14.27 -12.56
C GLU A 320 33.55 -15.73 -12.26
N GLU A 321 32.33 -15.91 -11.78
CA GLU A 321 31.69 -17.23 -11.86
C GLU A 321 31.16 -17.37 -13.30
N LYS A 322 31.85 -18.16 -14.11
CA LYS A 322 31.33 -18.66 -15.38
C LYS A 322 30.20 -19.64 -15.09
N ASN A 323 29.03 -19.11 -14.87
CA ASN A 323 27.81 -19.90 -14.83
C ASN A 323 27.29 -20.03 -16.26
N SER A 324 27.46 -21.21 -16.86
CA SER A 324 26.70 -21.61 -18.01
C SER A 324 25.25 -21.81 -17.58
N LYS A 325 24.48 -20.75 -17.48
CA LYS A 325 23.04 -20.85 -17.41
C LYS A 325 22.53 -21.11 -18.82
N LYS A 326 21.91 -22.27 -18.99
CA LYS A 326 21.05 -22.49 -20.16
C LYS A 326 19.87 -21.51 -20.02
N GLU A 327 19.94 -20.41 -20.70
CA GLU A 327 18.82 -19.50 -20.84
C GLU A 327 17.87 -20.15 -21.83
N ILE A 328 16.71 -20.57 -21.32
CA ILE A 328 15.61 -20.93 -22.18
C ILE A 328 15.07 -19.59 -22.69
N ILE A 329 15.51 -19.17 -23.86
CA ILE A 329 14.90 -18.03 -24.53
C ILE A 329 13.54 -18.52 -25.02
N MET A 330 12.52 -18.07 -24.35
CA MET A 330 11.16 -18.15 -24.88
C MET A 330 11.08 -17.13 -26.02
N GLU A 331 11.27 -17.57 -27.25
CA GLU A 331 10.83 -16.77 -28.40
C GLU A 331 9.30 -16.77 -28.34
N MET A 332 8.73 -15.60 -28.12
CA MET A 332 7.28 -15.43 -28.19
C MET A 332 6.81 -15.78 -29.58
N SER A 333 6.26 -16.98 -29.75
CA SER A 333 5.49 -17.30 -30.93
C SER A 333 4.11 -16.65 -30.77
N GLN A 334 3.68 -15.87 -31.75
CA GLN A 334 2.44 -15.06 -31.69
C GLN A 334 1.16 -15.89 -31.86
N ASN A 335 1.08 -17.09 -31.34
CA ASN A 335 0.03 -18.04 -31.73
C ASN A 335 -1.05 -18.32 -30.69
N GLU A 336 -0.88 -17.96 -29.41
CA GLU A 336 -1.89 -18.21 -28.38
C GLU A 336 -2.16 -16.98 -27.52
N VAL A 337 -3.45 -16.68 -27.28
CA VAL A 337 -3.88 -15.65 -26.36
C VAL A 337 -3.81 -16.20 -24.93
N PHE A 338 -2.91 -15.66 -24.13
CA PHE A 338 -2.69 -16.09 -22.76
C PHE A 338 -3.44 -15.25 -21.72
N GLY A 339 -3.65 -13.97 -22.00
CA GLY A 339 -4.27 -13.06 -21.06
C GLY A 339 -4.69 -11.73 -21.67
N ILE A 340 -4.99 -10.77 -20.81
CA ILE A 340 -5.35 -9.40 -21.16
C ILE A 340 -4.50 -8.46 -20.29
N HIS A 341 -3.85 -7.49 -20.91
CA HIS A 341 -3.10 -6.45 -20.22
C HIS A 341 -3.45 -5.07 -20.76
N LYS A 342 -2.94 -4.02 -20.11
CA LYS A 342 -3.13 -2.64 -20.56
C LYS A 342 -1.92 -2.21 -21.39
N SER A 343 -2.16 -1.71 -22.61
CA SER A 343 -1.10 -1.17 -23.47
C SER A 343 -1.69 -0.16 -24.47
N ASN A 344 -0.85 0.39 -25.34
CA ASN A 344 -1.26 1.21 -26.48
C ASN A 344 -1.14 0.46 -27.82
N ASP A 345 -0.95 -0.86 -27.79
CA ASP A 345 -0.81 -1.68 -28.99
C ASP A 345 -2.17 -1.92 -29.64
N ILE A 346 -2.52 -1.05 -30.58
CA ILE A 346 -3.80 -1.12 -31.32
C ILE A 346 -3.96 -2.39 -32.17
N THR A 347 -2.87 -3.12 -32.47
CA THR A 347 -2.93 -4.34 -33.27
C THR A 347 -3.50 -5.53 -32.48
N ARG A 348 -3.58 -5.40 -31.17
CA ARG A 348 -3.99 -6.45 -30.22
C ARG A 348 -5.20 -6.06 -29.37
N LEU A 349 -5.99 -5.09 -29.85
CA LEU A 349 -7.15 -4.59 -29.09
C LEU A 349 -8.19 -5.67 -28.84
N LEU A 350 -8.77 -5.65 -27.64
CA LEU A 350 -9.99 -6.40 -27.37
C LEU A 350 -11.16 -5.80 -28.18
N PRO A 351 -12.13 -6.62 -28.58
CA PRO A 351 -13.34 -6.12 -29.23
C PRO A 351 -14.09 -5.04 -28.44
N SER A 352 -14.00 -5.06 -27.11
CA SER A 352 -14.57 -4.03 -26.24
C SER A 352 -13.94 -2.66 -26.41
N GLU A 353 -12.66 -2.59 -26.76
CA GLU A 353 -11.97 -1.34 -27.02
C GLU A 353 -12.25 -0.83 -28.43
N LEU A 354 -12.46 -1.72 -29.39
CA LEU A 354 -12.89 -1.35 -30.75
C LEU A 354 -14.26 -0.65 -30.76
N VAL A 355 -15.16 -1.07 -29.88
CA VAL A 355 -16.48 -0.41 -29.73
C VAL A 355 -16.33 1.06 -29.30
N LEU A 356 -15.29 1.39 -28.53
CA LEU A 356 -15.00 2.78 -28.17
C LEU A 356 -14.54 3.59 -29.39
N PHE A 357 -13.78 2.97 -30.29
CA PHE A 357 -13.29 3.61 -31.51
C PHE A 357 -14.39 3.78 -32.57
N GLU A 358 -15.31 2.83 -32.69
CA GLU A 358 -16.41 2.87 -33.66
C GLU A 358 -17.56 3.80 -33.24
N ASN A 359 -17.59 4.27 -31.99
CA ASN A 359 -18.64 5.14 -31.49
C ASN A 359 -18.15 6.59 -31.45
N GLU A 360 -18.70 7.47 -32.29
CA GLU A 360 -18.33 8.91 -32.38
C GLU A 360 -18.36 9.62 -31.02
N GLU A 361 -19.22 9.21 -30.07
CA GLU A 361 -19.30 9.80 -28.74
C GLU A 361 -18.18 9.30 -27.79
N LEU A 362 -17.58 8.15 -28.08
CA LEU A 362 -16.57 7.48 -27.25
C LEU A 362 -15.17 7.50 -27.87
N GLU A 363 -15.04 7.98 -29.08
CA GLU A 363 -13.75 8.03 -29.81
C GLU A 363 -12.68 8.80 -29.03
N ASN A 364 -13.05 9.91 -28.40
CA ASN A 364 -12.11 10.67 -27.59
C ASN A 364 -11.63 9.89 -26.35
N LEU A 365 -12.45 9.02 -25.78
CA LEU A 365 -12.06 8.13 -24.70
C LEU A 365 -11.07 7.07 -25.17
N PHE A 366 -11.27 6.54 -26.38
CA PHE A 366 -10.33 5.62 -26.99
C PHE A 366 -8.94 6.26 -27.13
N TYR A 367 -8.85 7.48 -27.65
CA TYR A 367 -7.57 8.19 -27.77
C TYR A 367 -6.94 8.53 -26.43
N ALA A 368 -7.73 8.89 -25.43
CA ALA A 368 -7.22 9.13 -24.08
C ALA A 368 -6.60 7.85 -23.49
N LYS A 369 -7.31 6.72 -23.59
CA LYS A 369 -6.80 5.42 -23.13
C LYS A 369 -5.56 4.97 -23.90
N MET A 370 -5.49 5.25 -25.20
CA MET A 370 -4.32 4.96 -26.02
C MET A 370 -3.11 5.77 -25.57
N TYR A 371 -3.29 7.07 -25.33
CA TYR A 371 -2.22 7.95 -24.84
C TYR A 371 -1.70 7.54 -23.45
N GLU A 372 -2.60 7.07 -22.59
CA GLU A 372 -2.28 6.61 -21.22
C GLU A 372 -1.78 5.16 -21.15
N ASN A 373 -1.59 4.47 -22.29
CA ASN A 373 -1.27 3.04 -22.35
C ASN A 373 -2.27 2.17 -21.55
N SER A 374 -3.55 2.54 -21.56
CA SER A 374 -4.60 1.91 -20.74
C SER A 374 -5.65 1.15 -21.56
N LEU A 375 -5.46 1.01 -22.88
CA LEU A 375 -6.29 0.14 -23.71
C LEU A 375 -6.13 -1.32 -23.30
N LEU A 376 -7.21 -2.06 -23.26
CA LEU A 376 -7.18 -3.51 -23.01
C LEU A 376 -6.76 -4.23 -24.29
N THR A 377 -5.65 -4.95 -24.23
CA THR A 377 -5.04 -5.66 -25.33
C THR A 377 -4.82 -7.11 -25.01
N TYR A 378 -4.86 -7.98 -26.02
CA TYR A 378 -4.54 -9.39 -25.85
C TYR A 378 -3.06 -9.56 -25.50
N GLU A 379 -2.78 -10.31 -24.47
CA GLU A 379 -1.45 -10.84 -24.18
C GLU A 379 -1.27 -12.13 -24.94
N ILE A 380 -0.41 -12.08 -25.97
CA ILE A 380 -0.15 -13.22 -26.83
C ILE A 380 1.18 -13.82 -26.40
N ALA A 381 1.15 -15.05 -25.91
CA ALA A 381 2.33 -15.82 -25.55
C ALA A 381 2.27 -17.19 -26.22
N GLY A 382 3.28 -17.50 -26.98
CA GLY A 382 3.56 -18.85 -27.45
C GLY A 382 4.97 -19.19 -27.07
N GLU A 383 5.19 -20.37 -26.49
CA GLU A 383 6.50 -20.83 -26.05
C GLU A 383 7.18 -21.68 -27.12
N ASP A 384 8.06 -21.08 -27.93
CA ASP A 384 9.09 -21.86 -28.61
C ASP A 384 10.38 -21.84 -27.76
N LYS A 385 10.69 -22.98 -27.16
CA LYS A 385 11.89 -23.17 -26.33
C LYS A 385 13.10 -23.32 -27.26
N LYS A 386 13.88 -22.24 -27.43
CA LYS A 386 15.23 -22.34 -27.98
C LYS A 386 16.24 -22.25 -26.84
N GLU A 387 17.00 -23.32 -26.65
CA GLU A 387 18.17 -23.29 -25.76
C GLU A 387 19.30 -22.53 -26.47
N LYS A 388 19.66 -21.38 -25.93
CA LYS A 388 20.91 -20.70 -26.25
C LYS A 388 21.82 -20.75 -25.03
N ASP A 389 23.01 -21.26 -25.25
CA ASP A 389 24.09 -21.12 -24.27
C ASP A 389 24.54 -19.65 -24.28
N LYS A 390 24.15 -18.89 -23.26
CA LYS A 390 24.72 -17.59 -22.97
C LYS A 390 25.68 -17.74 -21.82
N GLU A 391 26.95 -17.46 -22.06
CA GLU A 391 27.90 -17.22 -20.98
C GLU A 391 27.55 -15.83 -20.38
N GLU A 392 26.73 -15.79 -19.35
CA GLU A 392 26.61 -14.62 -18.50
C GLU A 392 27.70 -14.69 -17.42
N ILE A 393 28.61 -13.76 -17.48
CA ILE A 393 29.56 -13.53 -16.39
C ILE A 393 28.79 -12.83 -15.27
N GLU A 394 28.23 -13.59 -14.35
CA GLU A 394 27.64 -13.04 -13.14
C GLU A 394 28.76 -12.72 -12.16
N TYR A 395 28.97 -11.45 -11.92
CA TYR A 395 29.90 -10.98 -10.89
C TYR A 395 29.26 -11.09 -9.51
N LYS A 396 29.57 -12.14 -8.78
CA LYS A 396 29.07 -12.32 -7.43
C LYS A 396 29.85 -11.44 -6.45
N LYS A 397 29.26 -10.34 -6.08
CA LYS A 397 29.84 -9.39 -5.14
C LYS A 397 29.70 -9.90 -3.70
N GLY A 398 30.77 -9.79 -2.90
CA GLY A 398 30.79 -10.20 -1.50
C GLY A 398 29.95 -9.30 -0.57
N PRO A 399 29.75 -9.74 0.68
CA PRO A 399 29.14 -8.90 1.73
C PRO A 399 30.03 -7.71 2.10
N VAL A 400 29.55 -6.78 2.91
CA VAL A 400 30.27 -5.59 3.35
C VAL A 400 30.32 -5.53 4.87
N ILE A 401 31.51 -5.23 5.43
CA ILE A 401 31.67 -4.91 6.85
C ILE A 401 31.96 -3.42 6.96
N ALA A 402 31.04 -2.66 7.54
CA ALA A 402 31.17 -1.21 7.71
C ALA A 402 31.61 -0.86 9.14
N CYS A 403 32.75 -0.24 9.28
CA CYS A 403 33.28 0.31 10.55
C CYS A 403 33.04 1.82 10.57
N ILE A 404 32.25 2.31 11.50
CA ILE A 404 31.83 3.72 11.58
C ILE A 404 32.38 4.35 12.85
N ASP A 405 33.13 5.39 12.67
CA ASP A 405 33.62 6.25 13.74
C ASP A 405 32.45 7.06 14.35
N THR A 406 32.29 6.95 15.65
CA THR A 406 31.32 7.70 16.44
C THR A 406 31.99 8.48 17.58
N SER A 407 33.26 8.83 17.42
CA SER A 407 34.04 9.64 18.33
C SER A 407 33.51 11.10 18.38
N GLY A 408 33.98 11.87 19.35
CA GLY A 408 33.54 13.25 19.55
C GLY A 408 33.81 14.17 18.36
N SER A 409 34.87 13.92 17.56
CA SER A 409 35.19 14.70 16.35
C SER A 409 34.20 14.50 15.21
N MET A 410 33.54 13.32 15.16
CA MET A 410 32.48 13.03 14.17
C MET A 410 31.18 13.78 14.39
N LEU A 411 30.98 14.43 15.54
CA LEU A 411 29.74 15.16 15.87
C LEU A 411 29.36 16.21 14.81
N GLY A 412 28.05 16.32 14.55
CA GLY A 412 27.50 17.31 13.61
C GLY A 412 27.39 16.78 12.18
N ASN A 413 28.00 17.45 11.20
CA ASN A 413 27.90 17.07 9.78
C ASN A 413 28.58 15.75 9.42
N PRO A 414 29.78 15.42 9.94
CA PRO A 414 30.45 14.16 9.61
C PRO A 414 29.60 12.93 9.91
N ILE A 415 29.01 12.84 11.10
CA ILE A 415 28.18 11.69 11.48
C ILE A 415 26.88 11.60 10.67
N LYS A 416 26.30 12.74 10.25
CA LYS A 416 25.13 12.77 9.37
C LYS A 416 25.44 12.16 8.00
N LYS A 417 26.59 12.54 7.42
CA LYS A 417 27.08 12.00 6.15
C LYS A 417 27.40 10.51 6.27
N ALA A 418 28.02 10.07 7.36
CA ALA A 418 28.30 8.66 7.64
C ALA A 418 27.02 7.83 7.69
N ARG A 419 26.00 8.30 8.40
CA ARG A 419 24.68 7.66 8.47
C ARG A 419 23.98 7.60 7.10
N ALA A 420 24.04 8.70 6.35
CA ALA A 420 23.48 8.77 5.00
C ALA A 420 24.18 7.81 4.02
N LEU A 421 25.50 7.70 4.11
CA LEU A 421 26.29 6.74 3.34
C LEU A 421 25.88 5.30 3.65
N LEU A 422 25.78 4.96 4.93
CA LEU A 422 25.40 3.60 5.34
C LEU A 422 23.98 3.24 4.88
N LEU A 423 23.05 4.20 4.94
CA LEU A 423 21.70 4.01 4.44
C LEU A 423 21.69 3.78 2.92
N ALA A 424 22.50 4.52 2.16
CA ALA A 424 22.65 4.34 0.72
C ALA A 424 23.21 2.96 0.36
N ILE A 425 24.24 2.54 1.09
CA ILE A 425 24.87 1.23 0.91
C ILE A 425 23.87 0.12 1.25
N SER A 426 23.17 0.23 2.39
CA SER A 426 22.18 -0.77 2.79
C SER A 426 21.09 -0.96 1.74
N LYS A 427 20.63 0.11 1.11
CA LYS A 427 19.64 0.06 0.02
C LYS A 427 20.16 -0.76 -1.18
N ILE A 428 21.41 -0.55 -1.60
CA ILE A 428 21.99 -1.28 -2.73
C ILE A 428 22.24 -2.73 -2.37
N LEU A 429 22.81 -2.99 -1.17
CA LEU A 429 23.04 -4.36 -0.71
C LEU A 429 21.74 -5.16 -0.61
N GLN A 430 20.63 -4.53 -0.26
CA GLN A 430 19.31 -5.16 -0.31
C GLN A 430 18.91 -5.55 -1.73
N THR A 431 19.03 -4.61 -2.68
CA THR A 431 18.72 -4.88 -4.10
C THR A 431 19.57 -6.02 -4.65
N GLU A 432 20.85 -6.09 -4.23
CA GLU A 432 21.81 -7.14 -4.64
C GLU A 432 21.72 -8.40 -3.75
N LYS A 433 20.80 -8.45 -2.75
CA LYS A 433 20.67 -9.55 -1.77
C LYS A 433 21.96 -9.88 -1.04
N ARG A 434 22.76 -8.86 -0.73
CA ARG A 434 24.04 -8.97 -0.01
C ARG A 434 23.86 -8.67 1.47
N LYS A 435 24.69 -9.30 2.31
CA LYS A 435 24.68 -9.08 3.76
C LYS A 435 25.55 -7.89 4.15
N MET A 436 25.21 -7.22 5.24
CA MET A 436 25.99 -6.13 5.80
C MET A 436 26.20 -6.33 7.30
N TYR A 437 27.44 -6.11 7.74
CA TYR A 437 27.81 -6.07 9.15
C TYR A 437 28.26 -4.67 9.51
N VAL A 438 27.71 -4.06 10.54
CA VAL A 438 28.04 -2.70 10.96
C VAL A 438 28.69 -2.73 12.34
N ILE A 439 29.83 -2.05 12.47
CA ILE A 439 30.58 -1.88 13.71
C ILE A 439 30.66 -0.37 13.99
N LEU A 440 29.97 0.12 15.02
CA LEU A 440 30.22 1.46 15.55
C LEU A 440 31.39 1.40 16.52
N PHE A 441 32.28 2.38 16.46
CA PHE A 441 33.43 2.42 17.34
C PHE A 441 33.75 3.84 17.87
N GLY A 442 34.50 3.89 18.97
CA GLY A 442 35.01 5.09 19.60
C GLY A 442 36.39 4.87 20.17
N SER A 443 36.61 5.06 21.47
CA SER A 443 37.88 4.79 22.17
C SER A 443 38.25 3.31 22.17
N ALA A 444 39.48 2.99 22.55
CA ALA A 444 39.98 1.62 22.61
C ALA A 444 39.04 0.68 23.34
N GLY A 445 38.65 -0.43 22.68
CA GLY A 445 37.74 -1.44 23.19
C GLY A 445 36.26 -1.09 23.10
N GLN A 446 35.88 0.11 22.66
CA GLN A 446 34.49 0.51 22.50
C GLN A 446 33.99 0.15 21.10
N ILE A 447 33.13 -0.86 21.03
CA ILE A 447 32.44 -1.27 19.81
C ILE A 447 30.98 -1.64 20.10
N LEU A 448 30.11 -1.36 19.14
CA LEU A 448 28.75 -1.89 19.05
C LEU A 448 28.57 -2.51 17.68
N GLU A 449 27.82 -3.60 17.61
CA GLU A 449 27.74 -4.42 16.41
C GLU A 449 26.27 -4.64 16.00
N PHE A 450 26.02 -4.61 14.68
CA PHE A 450 24.72 -4.88 14.10
C PHE A 450 24.88 -5.73 12.82
N LYS A 451 24.14 -6.84 12.74
CA LYS A 451 24.06 -7.68 11.54
C LYS A 451 22.77 -7.40 10.81
N MET A 452 22.87 -7.00 9.57
CA MET A 452 21.73 -6.83 8.69
C MET A 452 21.59 -8.08 7.82
N GLU A 453 20.60 -8.91 8.14
CA GLU A 453 20.33 -10.16 7.43
C GLU A 453 19.09 -10.07 6.54
N ASN A 454 18.18 -9.16 6.85
CA ASN A 454 16.90 -8.99 6.18
C ASN A 454 16.65 -7.55 5.71
N GLU A 455 15.86 -7.44 4.64
CA GLU A 455 15.46 -6.15 4.08
C GLU A 455 14.60 -5.30 5.03
N LYS A 456 13.89 -5.91 5.97
CA LYS A 456 13.02 -5.21 6.96
C LYS A 456 13.80 -4.54 8.08
N GLU A 457 15.07 -4.87 8.26
CA GLU A 457 15.90 -4.39 9.37
C GLU A 457 16.46 -2.97 9.17
N ILE A 458 16.07 -2.25 8.11
CA ILE A 458 16.50 -0.84 7.90
C ILE A 458 16.07 0.07 9.04
N ALA A 459 14.88 -0.12 9.60
CA ALA A 459 14.42 0.67 10.73
C ALA A 459 15.31 0.43 11.97
N ASP A 460 15.69 -0.81 12.21
CA ASP A 460 16.59 -1.20 13.30
C ASP A 460 18.03 -0.73 13.04
N LEU A 461 18.48 -0.78 11.78
CA LEU A 461 19.77 -0.21 11.38
C LEU A 461 19.81 1.30 11.67
N LEU A 462 18.80 2.06 11.25
CA LEU A 462 18.75 3.51 11.51
C LEU A 462 18.73 3.83 13.00
N LYS A 463 18.02 3.04 13.80
CA LYS A 463 18.02 3.14 15.25
C LYS A 463 19.40 2.84 15.84
N PHE A 464 20.06 1.79 15.35
CA PHE A 464 21.42 1.43 15.74
C PHE A 464 22.43 2.52 15.40
N LEU A 465 22.35 3.10 14.20
CA LEU A 465 23.24 4.18 13.73
C LEU A 465 23.10 5.48 14.54
N ASN A 466 22.06 5.64 15.34
CA ASN A 466 21.93 6.79 16.25
C ASN A 466 22.69 6.63 17.58
N GLN A 467 23.29 5.48 17.83
CA GLN A 467 24.14 5.27 19.00
C GLN A 467 25.51 5.93 18.77
N GLU A 468 26.10 6.52 19.79
CA GLU A 468 27.37 7.26 19.74
C GLU A 468 28.17 7.01 21.00
N PHE A 469 29.48 6.97 20.87
CA PHE A 469 30.37 6.86 22.02
C PHE A 469 30.82 8.23 22.53
N ASN A 470 30.90 9.25 21.66
CA ASN A 470 31.30 10.63 21.99
C ASN A 470 32.66 10.77 22.70
N GLY A 471 33.53 9.78 22.56
CA GLY A 471 34.86 9.71 23.19
C GLY A 471 36.00 9.95 22.21
N GLY A 472 37.16 9.33 22.50
CA GLY A 472 38.30 9.30 21.60
C GLY A 472 38.10 8.31 20.43
N THR A 473 39.14 8.19 19.59
CA THR A 473 39.11 7.35 18.38
C THR A 473 40.21 6.28 18.44
N ASP A 474 39.86 5.02 18.25
CA ASP A 474 40.79 3.91 18.10
C ASP A 474 40.43 3.05 16.85
N PHE A 475 41.32 3.08 15.85
CA PHE A 475 41.15 2.32 14.62
C PHE A 475 41.52 0.83 14.77
N ASN A 476 42.32 0.48 15.77
CA ASN A 476 42.79 -0.91 15.95
C ASN A 476 41.65 -1.84 16.35
N THR A 477 40.80 -1.43 17.25
CA THR A 477 39.69 -2.23 17.76
C THR A 477 38.73 -2.66 16.66
N PRO A 478 38.13 -1.75 15.84
CA PRO A 478 37.19 -2.12 14.80
C PRO A 478 37.85 -2.93 13.66
N LEU A 479 39.07 -2.61 13.26
CA LEU A 479 39.77 -3.34 12.22
C LEU A 479 40.11 -4.78 12.64
N LYS A 480 40.62 -4.99 13.87
CA LYS A 480 40.83 -6.33 14.40
C LYS A 480 39.53 -7.12 14.47
N ARG A 481 38.43 -6.47 14.84
CA ARG A 481 37.13 -7.12 14.91
C ARG A 481 36.60 -7.49 13.51
N ALA A 482 36.67 -6.59 12.54
CA ALA A 482 36.26 -6.84 11.16
C ALA A 482 37.06 -8.00 10.54
N ILE A 483 38.38 -8.03 10.73
CA ILE A 483 39.21 -9.12 10.26
C ILE A 483 38.83 -10.48 10.90
N LYS A 484 38.55 -10.49 12.20
CA LYS A 484 38.04 -11.70 12.87
C LYS A 484 36.71 -12.20 12.33
N ILE A 485 35.81 -11.29 11.92
CA ILE A 485 34.54 -11.64 11.30
C ILE A 485 34.80 -12.31 9.95
N ILE A 486 35.69 -11.75 9.11
CA ILE A 486 36.07 -12.33 7.82
C ILE A 486 36.69 -13.73 8.01
N GLU A 487 37.50 -13.94 9.05
CA GLU A 487 38.16 -15.22 9.32
C GLU A 487 37.22 -16.31 9.84
N ASN A 488 36.22 -15.95 10.63
CA ASN A 488 35.46 -16.92 11.42
C ASN A 488 33.98 -17.07 10.98
N GLU A 489 33.42 -16.12 10.22
CA GLU A 489 32.04 -16.17 9.83
C GLU A 489 31.90 -16.44 8.32
N LYS A 490 31.48 -17.66 7.94
CA LYS A 490 31.31 -18.11 6.53
C LYS A 490 30.52 -17.13 5.66
N ASN A 491 29.53 -16.43 6.27
CA ASN A 491 28.72 -15.48 5.56
C ASN A 491 29.47 -14.19 5.17
N TYR A 492 30.70 -13.98 5.70
CA TYR A 492 31.49 -12.77 5.53
C TYR A 492 32.93 -13.05 5.05
N GLU A 493 33.25 -14.28 4.64
CA GLU A 493 34.61 -14.69 4.19
C GLU A 493 35.16 -13.83 3.04
N LYS A 494 34.28 -13.32 2.16
CA LYS A 494 34.66 -12.50 0.99
C LYS A 494 34.23 -11.05 1.15
N SER A 495 34.17 -10.54 2.39
CA SER A 495 33.76 -9.17 2.67
C SER A 495 34.86 -8.19 2.41
N ASP A 496 34.53 -7.07 1.78
CA ASP A 496 35.33 -5.86 1.84
C ASP A 496 34.99 -5.04 3.10
N ILE A 497 35.96 -4.26 3.59
CA ILE A 497 35.78 -3.39 4.75
C ILE A 497 35.57 -1.95 4.26
N LEU A 498 34.46 -1.35 4.68
CA LEU A 498 34.21 0.07 4.55
C LEU A 498 34.54 0.75 5.88
N PHE A 499 35.50 1.66 5.88
CA PHE A 499 35.91 2.39 7.07
C PHE A 499 35.49 3.86 6.96
N VAL A 500 34.65 4.34 7.86
CA VAL A 500 34.06 5.69 7.79
C VAL A 500 34.50 6.52 8.99
N THR A 501 35.20 7.60 8.76
CA THR A 501 35.83 8.43 9.80
C THR A 501 36.01 9.88 9.33
N ASP A 502 36.40 10.79 10.22
CA ASP A 502 36.91 12.13 9.89
C ASP A 502 38.44 12.16 9.64
N GLY A 503 39.10 11.02 9.79
CA GLY A 503 40.52 10.86 9.49
C GLY A 503 41.52 11.35 10.54
N LEU A 504 41.07 11.58 11.76
CA LEU A 504 41.90 12.12 12.84
C LEU A 504 42.72 11.08 13.63
N CYS A 505 42.75 9.83 13.21
CA CYS A 505 43.52 8.77 13.88
C CYS A 505 44.36 7.96 12.87
N SER A 506 45.39 7.30 13.35
CA SER A 506 46.27 6.45 12.54
C SER A 506 46.58 5.14 13.26
N LEU A 507 46.90 4.08 12.48
CA LEU A 507 47.41 2.83 13.01
C LEU A 507 48.93 2.98 13.37
N ASN A 508 49.35 2.30 14.44
CA ASN A 508 50.78 2.11 14.69
C ASN A 508 51.39 1.14 13.67
N ASP A 509 52.72 1.18 13.49
CA ASP A 509 53.41 0.38 12.45
C ASP A 509 53.23 -1.13 12.61
N GLU A 510 53.12 -1.61 13.83
CA GLU A 510 52.91 -3.04 14.12
C GLU A 510 51.52 -3.48 13.64
N ASN A 511 50.46 -2.78 14.02
CA ASN A 511 49.09 -3.10 13.61
C ASN A 511 48.89 -2.92 12.10
N ARG A 512 49.58 -1.92 11.48
CA ARG A 512 49.56 -1.73 10.02
C ARG A 512 50.09 -2.98 9.29
N LYS A 513 51.28 -3.52 9.71
CA LYS A 513 51.86 -4.75 9.13
C LYS A 513 50.93 -5.97 9.28
N ILE A 514 50.24 -6.07 10.43
CA ILE A 514 49.28 -7.14 10.67
C ILE A 514 48.10 -7.01 9.68
N VAL A 515 47.53 -5.82 9.53
CA VAL A 515 46.41 -5.58 8.59
C VAL A 515 46.81 -5.90 7.14
N GLU A 516 47.99 -5.43 6.68
CA GLU A 516 48.51 -5.73 5.34
C GLU A 516 48.72 -7.22 5.09
N SER A 517 49.28 -7.94 6.09
CA SER A 517 49.45 -9.38 6.00
C SER A 517 48.09 -10.10 5.87
N LYS A 518 47.10 -9.70 6.65
CA LYS A 518 45.75 -10.28 6.61
C LYS A 518 45.00 -9.96 5.33
N LYS A 519 45.14 -8.73 4.79
CA LYS A 519 44.60 -8.37 3.48
C LYS A 519 45.07 -9.31 2.37
N LYS A 520 46.39 -9.58 2.32
CA LYS A 520 46.96 -10.49 1.34
C LYS A 520 46.49 -11.95 1.53
N LYS A 521 46.37 -12.39 2.79
CA LYS A 521 45.97 -13.77 3.12
C LYS A 521 44.49 -14.02 2.83
N LEU A 522 43.62 -13.07 3.14
CA LEU A 522 42.17 -13.23 3.09
C LEU A 522 41.56 -12.56 1.84
N ASN A 523 42.38 -11.90 1.01
CA ASN A 523 41.97 -11.25 -0.24
C ASN A 523 40.78 -10.28 -0.10
N PHE A 524 40.85 -9.36 0.87
CA PHE A 524 39.86 -8.30 1.05
C PHE A 524 40.48 -6.91 0.84
N LYS A 525 39.63 -5.94 0.52
CA LYS A 525 40.03 -4.52 0.41
C LYS A 525 39.42 -3.69 1.52
N ILE A 526 40.09 -2.57 1.83
CA ILE A 526 39.62 -1.57 2.78
C ILE A 526 39.41 -0.25 2.03
N PHE A 527 38.18 0.20 2.01
CA PHE A 527 37.79 1.51 1.47
C PHE A 527 37.54 2.47 2.63
N THR A 528 38.32 3.54 2.71
CA THR A 528 38.11 4.56 3.75
C THR A 528 37.35 5.75 3.17
N VAL A 529 36.29 6.16 3.87
CA VAL A 529 35.51 7.34 3.54
C VAL A 529 35.73 8.40 4.60
N ASN A 530 36.26 9.54 4.16
CA ASN A 530 36.46 10.72 4.99
C ASN A 530 35.24 11.65 4.92
N CYS A 531 34.57 11.83 6.04
CA CYS A 531 33.33 12.63 6.13
C CYS A 531 33.58 14.14 6.20
N THR A 532 34.83 14.62 6.28
CA THR A 532 35.15 16.05 6.26
C THR A 532 35.35 16.60 4.85
N GLY A 533 35.33 15.74 3.82
CA GLY A 533 35.57 16.14 2.43
C GLY A 533 37.04 16.33 2.07
N TYR A 534 37.95 16.26 3.04
CA TYR A 534 39.37 16.47 2.82
C TYR A 534 40.06 15.15 2.47
N THR A 535 40.60 15.05 1.27
CA THR A 535 41.31 13.85 0.77
C THR A 535 42.83 14.09 0.66
N GLY A 536 43.31 15.30 0.83
CA GLY A 536 44.73 15.66 0.70
C GLY A 536 45.56 15.11 1.85
N ASN A 537 46.54 14.25 1.55
CA ASN A 537 47.55 13.71 2.44
C ASN A 537 47.12 12.71 3.54
N LEU A 538 45.90 12.22 3.55
CA LEU A 538 45.53 11.13 4.43
C LEU A 538 46.10 9.80 3.89
N LYS A 539 47.35 9.52 4.25
CA LYS A 539 47.95 8.20 4.12
C LYS A 539 47.79 7.50 5.46
N ASP A 540 46.69 6.79 5.64
CA ASP A 540 46.48 5.96 6.83
C ASP A 540 47.35 4.68 6.82
N GLY A 541 47.89 4.34 5.65
CA GLY A 541 48.80 3.24 5.44
C GLY A 541 48.13 1.85 5.49
N PHE A 542 46.83 1.75 5.56
CA PHE A 542 46.09 0.47 5.55
C PHE A 542 44.97 0.42 4.50
N SER A 543 44.48 1.55 4.06
CA SER A 543 43.39 1.63 3.06
C SER A 543 43.89 1.42 1.64
N ASP A 544 43.11 0.74 0.82
CA ASP A 544 43.35 0.61 -0.62
C ASP A 544 42.94 1.86 -1.38
N GLU A 545 41.86 2.48 -0.92
CA GLU A 545 41.36 3.73 -1.48
C GLU A 545 40.75 4.62 -0.37
N ILE A 546 40.99 5.93 -0.47
CA ILE A 546 40.42 6.94 0.43
C ILE A 546 39.56 7.89 -0.39
N ILE A 547 38.31 8.07 0.01
CA ILE A 547 37.30 8.88 -0.69
C ILE A 547 36.77 9.94 0.27
N GLY A 548 36.68 11.19 -0.15
CA GLY A 548 36.05 12.29 0.64
C GLY A 548 34.57 12.47 0.28
N ILE A 549 33.72 12.69 1.30
CA ILE A 549 32.30 13.03 1.12
C ILE A 549 31.93 14.30 1.85
#